data_ceb9141140732f5e3f9dda3e21d85193
#
_entry.id   ceb9141140732f5e3f9dda3e21d85193
#
_cell.length_a   1.000
_cell.length_b   1.000
_cell.length_c   1.000
_cell.angle_alpha   90.00
_cell.angle_beta   90.00
_cell.angle_gamma   90.00
#
_symmetry.space_group_name_H-M   'P 1'
#
loop_
_entity.id
_entity.type
_entity.pdbx_description
1 polymer ?
#
loop_
_entity_poly.entity_id
_entity_poly.type
_entity_poly.pdbx_seq_one_letter_code
_entity_poly.pdbx_strand_id
1 'polypeptide(L)'
;MKSIVAYILIFCILFACKKDDELSSVEDTNAHIDYFGFTIVDTYWDDPTDPEIKTNYADEIHSFSNIADILVVNPNDNIVQRTQTFADLDLKAILHLNELFFELIDNNSPSESNYDLRSDYQERWNEFKIINQAILNTNYIGVFYIGEEPTWNGITFSELDAVAQLLQGEFPNIPTMIIEAYPSLNDLQIPETIDWIGFDRYFVNDPNTDSEFQQDWQTLKTKISNQNQKIMVILDSHYINWAHGDFGNIDLTQMDDVAKNYYQLAKNDKKVIGVLGYFWPNGFDIPESIGGRGMPQNVKMEYERIGREITKK
;
A
#
# COMPACT_ATOMS: atom_id res chain seq x y z
N MET A 1 -72.89 -32.56 58.46
CA MET A 1 -71.54 -31.93 58.60
C MET A 1 -70.63 -32.57 57.56
N LYS A 2 -70.36 -31.88 56.45
CA LYS A 2 -69.62 -32.39 55.32
C LYS A 2 -68.32 -31.59 55.22
N SER A 3 -67.21 -32.25 55.42
CA SER A 3 -65.89 -31.68 55.25
C SER A 3 -65.50 -31.59 53.77
N ILE A 4 -65.15 -30.42 53.30
CA ILE A 4 -64.58 -30.15 51.96
C ILE A 4 -63.04 -30.11 52.06
N VAL A 5 -62.41 -31.08 51.41
CA VAL A 5 -60.95 -31.12 51.25
C VAL A 5 -60.59 -30.39 49.97
N ALA A 6 -59.87 -29.28 50.10
CA ALA A 6 -59.35 -28.52 48.94
C ALA A 6 -58.00 -29.09 48.51
N TYR A 7 -57.92 -29.59 47.27
CA TYR A 7 -56.65 -29.94 46.64
C TYR A 7 -56.01 -28.70 46.04
N ILE A 8 -54.87 -28.32 46.54
CA ILE A 8 -54.00 -27.29 45.93
C ILE A 8 -53.09 -27.97 44.91
N LEU A 9 -53.34 -27.74 43.62
CA LEU A 9 -52.48 -28.15 42.55
C LEU A 9 -51.37 -27.12 42.42
N ILE A 10 -50.13 -27.51 42.79
CA ILE A 10 -48.91 -26.69 42.56
C ILE A 10 -48.46 -26.93 41.11
N PHE A 11 -48.62 -25.90 40.27
CA PHE A 11 -48.13 -25.90 38.88
C PHE A 11 -46.66 -25.41 38.89
N CYS A 12 -45.70 -26.34 38.84
CA CYS A 12 -44.30 -26.00 38.62
C CYS A 12 -44.08 -25.58 37.17
N ILE A 13 -44.02 -24.28 36.94
CA ILE A 13 -43.60 -23.75 35.64
C ILE A 13 -42.07 -23.84 35.59
N LEU A 14 -41.55 -24.80 34.85
CA LEU A 14 -40.16 -24.89 34.48
C LEU A 14 -39.87 -23.80 33.44
N PHE A 15 -39.30 -22.68 33.88
CA PHE A 15 -38.64 -21.72 32.97
C PHE A 15 -37.37 -22.39 32.45
N ALA A 16 -37.43 -22.94 31.24
CA ALA A 16 -36.24 -23.25 30.48
C ALA A 16 -35.60 -21.92 30.04
N CYS A 17 -34.56 -21.48 30.73
CA CYS A 17 -33.66 -20.48 30.20
C CYS A 17 -33.03 -21.05 28.93
N LYS A 18 -33.50 -20.65 27.76
CA LYS A 18 -32.68 -20.68 26.55
C LYS A 18 -31.57 -19.70 26.77
N LYS A 19 -30.36 -20.19 26.95
CA LYS A 19 -29.12 -19.45 26.77
C LYS A 19 -29.03 -19.24 25.26
N ASP A 20 -29.47 -18.11 24.79
CA ASP A 20 -29.07 -17.63 23.46
C ASP A 20 -27.55 -17.40 23.56
N ASP A 21 -26.78 -18.35 23.03
CA ASP A 21 -25.41 -18.09 22.68
C ASP A 21 -25.43 -17.03 21.56
N GLU A 22 -25.42 -15.76 21.95
CA GLU A 22 -24.97 -14.71 21.07
C GLU A 22 -23.53 -15.07 20.70
N LEU A 23 -23.40 -15.75 19.56
CA LEU A 23 -22.16 -15.69 18.79
C LEU A 23 -21.94 -14.20 18.53
N SER A 24 -21.18 -13.53 19.40
CA SER A 24 -20.58 -12.26 19.05
C SER A 24 -19.76 -12.55 17.79
N SER A 25 -20.27 -12.15 16.64
CA SER A 25 -19.48 -12.09 15.44
C SER A 25 -18.30 -11.18 15.80
N VAL A 26 -17.11 -11.77 15.96
CA VAL A 26 -15.87 -10.98 16.03
C VAL A 26 -15.86 -10.21 14.73
N GLU A 27 -16.13 -8.91 14.81
CA GLU A 27 -16.10 -8.02 13.66
C GLU A 27 -14.71 -8.17 13.06
N ASP A 28 -14.60 -8.63 11.82
CA ASP A 28 -13.30 -8.75 11.13
C ASP A 28 -12.76 -7.33 10.96
N THR A 29 -11.90 -6.92 11.88
CA THR A 29 -11.39 -5.54 11.99
C THR A 29 -10.54 -5.14 10.79
N ASN A 30 -10.14 -6.08 9.92
CA ASN A 30 -9.38 -5.84 8.71
C ASN A 30 -10.18 -6.03 7.40
N ALA A 31 -11.49 -6.25 7.47
CA ALA A 31 -12.35 -6.48 6.31
C ALA A 31 -12.36 -5.34 5.28
N HIS A 32 -11.82 -4.17 5.62
CA HIS A 32 -11.70 -3.01 4.72
C HIS A 32 -10.31 -2.90 4.04
N ILE A 33 -9.36 -3.77 4.41
CA ILE A 33 -8.01 -3.77 3.83
C ILE A 33 -7.98 -4.85 2.75
N ASP A 34 -7.87 -4.42 1.49
CA ASP A 34 -7.98 -5.30 0.32
C ASP A 34 -6.61 -5.70 -0.25
N TYR A 35 -5.57 -4.89 -0.02
CA TYR A 35 -4.29 -5.03 -0.70
C TYR A 35 -3.12 -5.18 0.26
N PHE A 36 -2.22 -6.10 -0.09
CA PHE A 36 -0.91 -6.25 0.53
C PHE A 36 0.13 -6.59 -0.52
N GLY A 37 1.28 -5.91 -0.48
CA GLY A 37 2.37 -6.17 -1.41
C GLY A 37 3.61 -5.37 -1.09
N PHE A 38 4.53 -5.30 -2.07
CA PHE A 38 5.81 -4.59 -1.94
C PHE A 38 6.11 -3.80 -3.19
N THR A 39 6.94 -2.75 -3.03
CA THR A 39 7.56 -2.02 -4.13
C THR A 39 8.89 -2.63 -4.54
N ILE A 40 9.44 -2.18 -5.66
CA ILE A 40 10.69 -2.65 -6.27
C ILE A 40 10.64 -4.16 -6.56
N VAL A 41 9.47 -4.65 -6.98
CA VAL A 41 9.28 -6.07 -7.31
C VAL A 41 9.62 -6.38 -8.77
N ASP A 42 9.24 -5.51 -9.71
CA ASP A 42 9.58 -5.64 -11.11
C ASP A 42 9.98 -4.27 -11.70
N THR A 43 11.16 -3.78 -11.32
CA THR A 43 11.64 -2.43 -11.62
C THR A 43 13.02 -2.39 -12.27
N TYR A 44 13.49 -3.51 -12.82
CA TYR A 44 14.84 -3.68 -13.37
C TYR A 44 15.98 -3.67 -12.33
N TRP A 45 15.65 -3.58 -11.04
CA TRP A 45 16.63 -3.62 -9.97
C TRP A 45 17.07 -5.06 -9.70
N ASP A 46 18.37 -5.31 -9.76
CA ASP A 46 19.01 -6.58 -9.41
C ASP A 46 19.60 -6.48 -7.99
N ASP A 47 19.26 -7.44 -7.13
CA ASP A 47 19.72 -7.46 -5.74
C ASP A 47 21.25 -7.69 -5.70
N PRO A 48 22.07 -6.70 -5.27
CA PRO A 48 23.52 -6.83 -5.32
C PRO A 48 24.09 -7.78 -4.25
N THR A 49 23.26 -8.31 -3.37
CA THR A 49 23.73 -9.13 -2.23
C THR A 49 23.79 -10.62 -2.54
N ASP A 50 23.27 -11.06 -3.69
CA ASP A 50 23.37 -12.43 -4.15
C ASP A 50 23.97 -12.52 -5.57
N PRO A 51 24.41 -13.72 -6.01
CA PRO A 51 25.02 -13.92 -7.33
C PRO A 51 23.99 -14.13 -8.46
N GLU A 52 22.71 -14.19 -8.16
CA GLU A 52 21.66 -14.39 -9.15
C GLU A 52 21.33 -13.06 -9.82
N ILE A 53 21.27 -13.03 -11.15
CA ILE A 53 20.76 -11.85 -11.88
C ILE A 53 19.24 -12.00 -11.93
N LYS A 54 18.54 -11.25 -11.11
CA LYS A 54 17.07 -11.29 -10.96
C LYS A 54 16.51 -9.88 -10.79
N THR A 55 15.57 -9.50 -11.64
CA THR A 55 14.93 -8.17 -11.61
C THR A 55 13.41 -8.25 -11.45
N ASN A 56 12.86 -9.47 -11.29
CA ASN A 56 11.47 -9.71 -10.99
C ASN A 56 11.37 -10.69 -9.81
N TYR A 57 10.76 -10.24 -8.72
CA TYR A 57 10.66 -10.97 -7.45
C TYR A 57 9.22 -11.43 -7.14
N ALA A 58 8.33 -11.41 -8.12
CA ALA A 58 6.92 -11.79 -7.94
C ALA A 58 6.74 -13.20 -7.38
N ASP A 59 7.61 -14.15 -7.80
CA ASP A 59 7.62 -15.52 -7.33
C ASP A 59 7.96 -15.67 -5.83
N GLU A 60 8.62 -14.68 -5.22
CA GLU A 60 8.99 -14.72 -3.80
C GLU A 60 7.85 -14.23 -2.89
N ILE A 61 6.97 -13.34 -3.40
CA ILE A 61 5.94 -12.69 -2.58
C ILE A 61 4.51 -13.16 -2.87
N HIS A 62 4.25 -13.80 -4.02
CA HIS A 62 2.89 -14.11 -4.48
C HIS A 62 2.05 -14.95 -3.51
N SER A 63 2.71 -15.77 -2.67
CA SER A 63 2.01 -16.66 -1.73
C SER A 63 1.32 -15.93 -0.56
N PHE A 64 1.61 -14.63 -0.39
CA PHE A 64 1.04 -13.78 0.66
C PHE A 64 0.72 -12.36 0.21
N SER A 65 1.06 -11.97 -1.02
CA SER A 65 0.74 -10.67 -1.60
C SER A 65 -0.29 -10.80 -2.72
N ASN A 66 -1.04 -9.73 -3.01
CA ASN A 66 -1.98 -9.68 -4.13
C ASN A 66 -1.78 -8.46 -5.04
N ILE A 67 -0.79 -7.61 -4.73
CA ILE A 67 -0.41 -6.46 -5.53
C ILE A 67 1.11 -6.25 -5.46
N ALA A 68 1.73 -5.80 -6.54
CA ALA A 68 3.14 -5.44 -6.60
C ALA A 68 3.42 -4.50 -7.78
N ASP A 69 4.52 -3.75 -7.73
CA ASP A 69 4.81 -2.77 -8.77
C ASP A 69 5.50 -3.34 -10.01
N ILE A 70 5.18 -2.72 -11.14
CA ILE A 70 5.87 -2.85 -12.43
C ILE A 70 6.28 -1.44 -12.87
N LEU A 71 7.57 -1.17 -12.93
CA LEU A 71 8.08 0.12 -13.41
C LEU A 71 7.96 0.23 -14.93
N VAL A 72 7.45 1.37 -15.38
CA VAL A 72 7.40 1.82 -16.79
C VAL A 72 8.25 3.08 -16.93
N VAL A 73 9.29 3.02 -17.73
CA VAL A 73 10.22 4.14 -17.93
C VAL A 73 9.98 4.84 -19.27
N ASN A 74 9.73 4.04 -20.30
CA ASN A 74 9.64 4.55 -21.67
C ASN A 74 8.26 4.29 -22.31
N PRO A 75 7.81 5.14 -23.23
CA PRO A 75 6.54 4.94 -23.92
C PRO A 75 6.51 3.66 -24.78
N ASN A 76 7.66 3.14 -25.18
CA ASN A 76 7.78 1.90 -25.95
C ASN A 76 8.01 0.64 -25.09
N ASP A 77 7.92 0.74 -23.77
CA ASP A 77 8.00 -0.41 -22.88
C ASP A 77 6.85 -1.37 -23.13
N ASN A 78 7.17 -2.62 -23.47
CA ASN A 78 6.19 -3.68 -23.60
C ASN A 78 6.17 -4.51 -22.30
N ILE A 79 5.14 -4.28 -21.49
CA ILE A 79 4.98 -4.95 -20.19
C ILE A 79 3.98 -6.12 -20.21
N VAL A 80 3.48 -6.51 -21.39
CA VAL A 80 2.43 -7.55 -21.49
C VAL A 80 2.87 -8.85 -20.81
N GLN A 81 4.08 -9.33 -21.11
CA GLN A 81 4.58 -10.58 -20.50
C GLN A 81 4.83 -10.43 -18.99
N ARG A 82 5.35 -9.29 -18.54
CA ARG A 82 5.61 -9.00 -17.12
C ARG A 82 4.29 -9.01 -16.34
N THR A 83 3.28 -8.32 -16.84
CA THR A 83 1.94 -8.26 -16.25
C THR A 83 1.23 -9.62 -16.28
N GLN A 84 1.42 -10.41 -17.37
CA GLN A 84 0.88 -11.77 -17.45
C GLN A 84 1.51 -12.67 -16.38
N THR A 85 2.83 -12.57 -16.15
CA THR A 85 3.52 -13.31 -15.09
C THR A 85 2.93 -12.98 -13.72
N PHE A 86 2.60 -11.70 -13.44
CA PHE A 86 1.92 -11.32 -12.21
C PHE A 86 0.55 -11.99 -12.09
N ALA A 87 -0.26 -11.93 -13.16
CA ALA A 87 -1.60 -12.53 -13.15
C ALA A 87 -1.56 -14.05 -12.96
N ASP A 88 -0.58 -14.75 -13.55
CA ASP A 88 -0.37 -16.19 -13.38
C ASP A 88 -0.01 -16.57 -11.91
N LEU A 89 0.45 -15.59 -11.12
CA LEU A 89 0.77 -15.69 -9.70
C LEU A 89 -0.31 -15.06 -8.77
N ASP A 90 -1.49 -14.76 -9.31
CA ASP A 90 -2.57 -14.09 -8.59
C ASP A 90 -2.16 -12.72 -8.00
N LEU A 91 -1.30 -11.98 -8.70
CA LEU A 91 -0.92 -10.61 -8.38
C LEU A 91 -1.55 -9.64 -9.38
N LYS A 92 -1.94 -8.46 -8.92
CA LYS A 92 -2.24 -7.31 -9.76
C LYS A 92 -1.06 -6.35 -9.81
N ALA A 93 -0.88 -5.70 -10.94
CA ALA A 93 0.18 -4.73 -11.10
C ALA A 93 -0.21 -3.36 -10.52
N ILE A 94 0.69 -2.76 -9.74
CA ILE A 94 0.80 -1.33 -9.57
C ILE A 94 1.63 -0.84 -10.76
N LEU A 95 1.03 -0.18 -11.73
CA LEU A 95 1.82 0.41 -12.81
C LEU A 95 2.46 1.70 -12.34
N HIS A 96 3.76 1.66 -12.11
CA HIS A 96 4.56 2.82 -11.73
C HIS A 96 4.89 3.63 -12.98
N LEU A 97 4.18 4.75 -13.17
CA LEU A 97 4.15 5.55 -14.38
C LEU A 97 4.81 6.93 -14.24
N ASN A 98 5.42 7.21 -13.08
CA ASN A 98 6.04 8.52 -12.83
C ASN A 98 6.99 8.93 -13.97
N GLU A 99 7.93 8.07 -14.33
CA GLU A 99 8.91 8.32 -15.40
C GLU A 99 8.31 8.44 -16.81
N LEU A 100 7.10 7.88 -17.01
CA LEU A 100 6.39 8.02 -18.26
C LEU A 100 5.86 9.45 -18.46
N PHE A 101 5.38 10.07 -17.38
CA PHE A 101 4.70 11.35 -17.41
C PHE A 101 5.59 12.54 -17.02
N PHE A 102 6.51 12.33 -16.07
CA PHE A 102 7.34 13.40 -15.52
C PHE A 102 8.81 13.21 -15.87
N GLU A 103 9.57 14.30 -15.82
CA GLU A 103 11.01 14.30 -16.04
C GLU A 103 11.74 15.14 -15.01
N LEU A 104 12.89 14.65 -14.55
CA LEU A 104 13.78 15.41 -13.68
C LEU A 104 14.37 16.57 -14.47
N ILE A 105 14.16 17.80 -14.02
CA ILE A 105 14.62 19.01 -14.69
C ILE A 105 15.79 19.70 -13.96
N ASP A 106 15.76 19.72 -12.63
CA ASP A 106 16.81 20.33 -11.80
C ASP A 106 16.70 19.86 -10.33
N ASN A 107 17.39 20.54 -9.41
CA ASN A 107 17.44 20.20 -7.99
C ASN A 107 16.77 21.27 -7.12
N ASN A 108 15.80 22.01 -7.63
CA ASN A 108 15.18 23.15 -6.92
C ASN A 108 13.92 22.79 -6.12
N SER A 109 13.63 21.51 -5.90
CA SER A 109 12.55 21.05 -5.04
C SER A 109 13.02 20.83 -3.59
N PRO A 110 12.11 20.64 -2.63
CA PRO A 110 12.46 20.27 -1.26
C PRO A 110 13.24 18.96 -1.13
N SER A 111 13.06 18.02 -2.05
CA SER A 111 13.79 16.73 -2.13
C SER A 111 15.14 16.83 -2.83
N GLU A 112 15.49 17.99 -3.40
CA GLU A 112 16.60 18.16 -4.33
C GLU A 112 16.46 17.36 -5.65
N SER A 113 15.21 16.97 -6.00
CA SER A 113 14.85 16.25 -7.24
C SER A 113 13.60 16.88 -7.83
N ASN A 114 13.76 17.95 -8.63
CA ASN A 114 12.63 18.71 -9.17
C ASN A 114 12.14 18.11 -10.48
N TYR A 115 10.90 17.64 -10.49
CA TYR A 115 10.25 17.07 -11.66
C TYR A 115 9.22 18.04 -12.25
N ASP A 116 9.01 17.93 -13.55
CA ASP A 116 8.03 18.69 -14.32
C ASP A 116 7.27 17.75 -15.27
N LEU A 117 6.03 18.08 -15.59
CA LEU A 117 5.23 17.33 -16.55
C LEU A 117 5.86 17.41 -17.94
N ARG A 118 6.13 16.26 -18.54
CA ARG A 118 6.66 16.20 -19.92
C ARG A 118 5.70 16.88 -20.88
N SER A 119 6.22 17.70 -21.77
CA SER A 119 5.43 18.40 -22.78
C SER A 119 4.71 17.45 -23.75
N ASP A 120 5.22 16.23 -23.91
CA ASP A 120 4.73 15.17 -24.80
C ASP A 120 4.03 14.03 -24.00
N TYR A 121 3.60 14.26 -22.75
CA TYR A 121 3.06 13.22 -21.88
C TYR A 121 1.88 12.45 -22.50
N GLN A 122 1.03 13.12 -23.29
CA GLN A 122 -0.12 12.48 -23.94
C GLN A 122 0.31 11.56 -25.10
N GLU A 123 1.31 11.97 -25.89
CA GLU A 123 1.88 11.15 -26.95
C GLU A 123 2.56 9.90 -26.35
N ARG A 124 3.36 10.07 -25.29
CA ARG A 124 4.01 8.98 -24.58
C ARG A 124 2.99 7.97 -24.04
N TRP A 125 1.94 8.47 -23.42
CA TRP A 125 0.84 7.61 -22.94
C TRP A 125 0.15 6.86 -24.07
N ASN A 126 -0.16 7.53 -25.19
CA ASN A 126 -0.78 6.91 -26.35
C ASN A 126 0.09 5.81 -26.96
N GLU A 127 1.39 6.01 -27.07
CA GLU A 127 2.34 4.99 -27.55
C GLU A 127 2.35 3.79 -26.63
N PHE A 128 2.52 4.00 -25.33
CA PHE A 128 2.49 2.96 -24.30
C PHE A 128 1.17 2.18 -24.32
N LYS A 129 0.05 2.89 -24.38
CA LYS A 129 -1.29 2.30 -24.41
C LYS A 129 -1.50 1.38 -25.64
N ILE A 130 -1.05 1.80 -26.82
CA ILE A 130 -1.18 0.99 -28.04
C ILE A 130 -0.45 -0.35 -27.91
N ILE A 131 0.76 -0.32 -27.35
CA ILE A 131 1.60 -1.52 -27.17
C ILE A 131 0.99 -2.46 -26.11
N ASN A 132 0.40 -1.90 -25.06
CA ASN A 132 -0.02 -2.65 -23.87
C ASN A 132 -1.55 -2.80 -23.72
N GLN A 133 -2.35 -2.46 -24.72
CA GLN A 133 -3.81 -2.43 -24.64
C GLN A 133 -4.46 -3.74 -24.13
N ALA A 134 -3.82 -4.88 -24.38
CA ALA A 134 -4.34 -6.18 -23.97
C ALA A 134 -4.41 -6.35 -22.44
N ILE A 135 -3.55 -5.66 -21.70
CA ILE A 135 -3.43 -5.82 -20.23
C ILE A 135 -3.94 -4.60 -19.45
N LEU A 136 -4.26 -3.48 -20.11
CA LEU A 136 -4.76 -2.27 -19.44
C LEU A 136 -6.24 -2.43 -19.05
N ASN A 137 -6.50 -3.26 -18.07
CA ASN A 137 -7.83 -3.50 -17.49
C ASN A 137 -7.72 -4.02 -16.06
N THR A 138 -8.83 -4.03 -15.33
CA THR A 138 -8.90 -4.39 -13.91
C THR A 138 -8.58 -5.85 -13.57
N ASN A 139 -8.48 -6.74 -14.55
CA ASN A 139 -8.03 -8.12 -14.31
C ASN A 139 -6.53 -8.16 -14.03
N TYR A 140 -5.76 -7.26 -14.64
CA TYR A 140 -4.32 -7.21 -14.58
C TYR A 140 -3.80 -6.07 -13.71
N ILE A 141 -4.44 -4.89 -13.82
CA ILE A 141 -3.97 -3.67 -13.17
C ILE A 141 -4.80 -3.41 -11.91
N GLY A 142 -4.11 -3.25 -10.80
CA GLY A 142 -4.69 -2.83 -9.52
C GLY A 142 -4.82 -1.32 -9.42
N VAL A 143 -3.80 -0.59 -9.85
CA VAL A 143 -3.74 0.87 -9.76
C VAL A 143 -2.69 1.46 -10.71
N PHE A 144 -2.92 2.66 -11.21
CA PHE A 144 -1.93 3.51 -11.86
C PHE A 144 -1.24 4.36 -10.81
N TYR A 145 0.02 4.10 -10.53
CA TYR A 145 0.85 4.89 -9.64
C TYR A 145 1.53 6.00 -10.45
N ILE A 146 1.09 7.24 -10.27
CA ILE A 146 1.42 8.35 -11.17
C ILE A 146 2.27 9.44 -10.55
N GLY A 147 2.49 9.43 -9.25
CA GLY A 147 3.28 10.45 -8.57
C GLY A 147 4.06 9.89 -7.39
N GLU A 148 5.38 9.84 -7.57
CA GLU A 148 6.35 9.55 -6.51
C GLU A 148 6.67 10.84 -5.79
N GLU A 149 6.18 10.96 -4.53
CA GLU A 149 6.38 12.12 -3.65
C GLU A 149 6.18 13.47 -4.37
N PRO A 150 5.03 13.64 -5.07
CA PRO A 150 4.89 14.70 -6.06
C PRO A 150 5.12 16.09 -5.49
N THR A 151 4.60 16.41 -4.30
CA THR A 151 4.79 17.73 -3.70
C THR A 151 6.24 17.95 -3.26
N TRP A 152 6.87 16.90 -2.72
CA TRP A 152 8.28 16.97 -2.31
C TRP A 152 9.22 17.10 -3.51
N ASN A 153 8.87 16.45 -4.61
CA ASN A 153 9.59 16.46 -5.86
C ASN A 153 9.22 17.61 -6.83
N GLY A 154 8.44 18.60 -6.37
CA GLY A 154 8.15 19.82 -7.14
C GLY A 154 7.03 19.72 -8.17
N ILE A 155 6.39 18.56 -8.35
CA ILE A 155 5.25 18.39 -9.26
C ILE A 155 4.08 19.22 -8.73
N THR A 156 3.54 20.07 -9.57
CA THR A 156 2.43 20.94 -9.19
C THR A 156 1.08 20.21 -9.18
N PHE A 157 0.11 20.75 -8.43
CA PHE A 157 -1.27 20.24 -8.44
C PHE A 157 -1.85 20.15 -9.87
N SER A 158 -1.62 21.16 -10.72
CA SER A 158 -2.19 21.17 -12.07
C SER A 158 -1.56 20.13 -13.00
N GLU A 159 -0.31 19.81 -12.84
CA GLU A 159 0.38 18.79 -13.60
C GLU A 159 -0.10 17.38 -13.19
N LEU A 160 -0.17 17.14 -11.89
CA LEU A 160 -0.70 15.89 -11.35
C LEU A 160 -2.15 15.66 -11.77
N ASP A 161 -3.00 16.69 -11.67
CA ASP A 161 -4.41 16.61 -12.05
C ASP A 161 -4.59 16.38 -13.56
N ALA A 162 -3.72 16.96 -14.41
CA ALA A 162 -3.76 16.71 -15.85
C ALA A 162 -3.53 15.23 -16.20
N VAL A 163 -2.57 14.59 -15.56
CA VAL A 163 -2.29 13.15 -15.74
C VAL A 163 -3.45 12.31 -15.19
N ALA A 164 -3.92 12.60 -14.00
CA ALA A 164 -5.01 11.86 -13.38
C ALA A 164 -6.32 11.94 -14.20
N GLN A 165 -6.66 13.12 -14.71
CA GLN A 165 -7.82 13.30 -15.59
C GLN A 165 -7.69 12.52 -16.90
N LEU A 166 -6.49 12.49 -17.51
CA LEU A 166 -6.23 11.70 -18.72
C LEU A 166 -6.52 10.22 -18.46
N LEU A 167 -5.98 9.66 -17.41
CA LEU A 167 -6.14 8.24 -17.07
C LEU A 167 -7.57 7.90 -16.66
N GLN A 168 -8.21 8.71 -15.82
CA GLN A 168 -9.60 8.52 -15.41
C GLN A 168 -10.57 8.59 -16.61
N GLY A 169 -10.30 9.49 -17.56
CA GLY A 169 -11.11 9.62 -18.77
C GLY A 169 -11.07 8.38 -19.67
N GLU A 170 -9.94 7.69 -19.72
CA GLU A 170 -9.75 6.50 -20.55
C GLU A 170 -10.00 5.18 -19.81
N PHE A 171 -9.67 5.12 -18.53
CA PHE A 171 -9.74 3.91 -17.70
C PHE A 171 -10.45 4.17 -16.36
N PRO A 172 -11.72 4.56 -16.37
CA PRO A 172 -12.44 5.01 -15.15
C PRO A 172 -12.60 3.93 -14.06
N ASN A 173 -12.30 2.68 -14.37
CA ASN A 173 -12.39 1.55 -13.45
C ASN A 173 -11.02 1.14 -12.84
N ILE A 174 -9.93 1.74 -13.29
CA ILE A 174 -8.60 1.52 -12.72
C ILE A 174 -8.29 2.75 -11.87
N PRO A 175 -8.10 2.59 -10.55
CA PRO A 175 -7.79 3.72 -9.68
C PRO A 175 -6.43 4.35 -10.01
N THR A 176 -6.26 5.62 -9.64
CA THR A 176 -4.99 6.34 -9.66
C THR A 176 -4.43 6.47 -8.25
N MET A 177 -3.13 6.48 -8.09
CA MET A 177 -2.43 6.56 -6.81
C MET A 177 -1.25 7.53 -6.88
N ILE A 178 -1.03 8.22 -5.78
CA ILE A 178 0.22 8.91 -5.46
C ILE A 178 0.75 8.37 -4.12
N ILE A 179 2.05 8.49 -3.90
CA ILE A 179 2.66 8.33 -2.57
C ILE A 179 3.32 9.65 -2.22
N GLU A 180 3.07 10.19 -1.03
CA GLU A 180 3.63 11.47 -0.60
C GLU A 180 4.45 11.33 0.67
N ALA A 181 5.62 12.00 0.68
CA ALA A 181 6.51 12.03 1.82
C ALA A 181 6.03 12.99 2.93
N TYR A 182 6.25 12.58 4.18
CA TYR A 182 5.83 13.36 5.36
C TYR A 182 6.33 14.82 5.38
N PRO A 183 7.53 15.20 4.86
CA PRO A 183 7.99 16.59 4.94
C PRO A 183 7.13 17.57 4.14
N SER A 184 6.42 17.09 3.10
CA SER A 184 5.62 17.93 2.20
C SER A 184 4.13 17.92 2.49
N LEU A 185 3.67 17.23 3.52
CA LEU A 185 2.24 17.10 3.84
C LEU A 185 1.53 18.44 4.06
N ASN A 186 2.20 19.45 4.60
CA ASN A 186 1.59 20.75 4.83
C ASN A 186 1.21 21.46 3.52
N ASP A 187 1.99 21.26 2.47
CA ASP A 187 1.83 21.87 1.16
C ASP A 187 1.04 20.99 0.18
N LEU A 188 0.85 19.72 0.54
CA LEU A 188 0.14 18.74 -0.28
C LEU A 188 -1.27 19.22 -0.65
N GLN A 189 -1.59 19.14 -1.94
CA GLN A 189 -2.93 19.33 -2.50
C GLN A 189 -3.25 18.12 -3.37
N ILE A 190 -4.33 17.40 -3.05
CA ILE A 190 -4.70 16.15 -3.74
C ILE A 190 -5.84 16.44 -4.71
N PRO A 191 -5.66 16.23 -6.03
CA PRO A 191 -6.76 16.29 -6.99
C PRO A 191 -7.88 15.30 -6.64
N GLU A 192 -9.14 15.69 -6.91
CA GLU A 192 -10.31 14.83 -6.68
C GLU A 192 -10.28 13.55 -7.57
N THR A 193 -9.50 13.60 -8.63
CA THR A 193 -9.27 12.51 -9.59
C THR A 193 -8.27 11.45 -9.10
N ILE A 194 -7.59 11.69 -7.97
CA ILE A 194 -6.74 10.70 -7.33
C ILE A 194 -7.59 9.83 -6.40
N ASP A 195 -7.50 8.52 -6.54
CA ASP A 195 -8.29 7.56 -5.76
C ASP A 195 -7.58 7.10 -4.49
N TRP A 196 -6.26 6.83 -4.57
CA TRP A 196 -5.48 6.32 -3.45
C TRP A 196 -4.29 7.22 -3.15
N ILE A 197 -4.07 7.46 -1.87
CA ILE A 197 -2.97 8.27 -1.38
C ILE A 197 -2.09 7.41 -0.48
N GLY A 198 -0.87 7.13 -0.92
CA GLY A 198 0.17 6.56 -0.10
C GLY A 198 0.75 7.62 0.83
N PHE A 199 1.19 7.19 1.98
CA PHE A 199 1.89 8.03 2.95
C PHE A 199 3.08 7.29 3.48
N ASP A 200 4.26 7.84 3.29
CA ASP A 200 5.50 7.30 3.81
C ASP A 200 6.12 8.18 4.90
N ARG A 201 6.47 7.53 5.97
CA ARG A 201 7.28 8.04 7.06
C ARG A 201 7.96 6.84 7.71
N TYR A 202 9.27 6.75 7.52
CA TYR A 202 10.10 5.64 7.96
C TYR A 202 10.77 5.91 9.31
N PHE A 203 11.46 4.91 9.85
CA PHE A 203 12.24 4.96 11.08
C PHE A 203 11.40 5.17 12.34
N VAL A 204 10.13 4.76 12.31
CA VAL A 204 9.19 4.87 13.42
C VAL A 204 8.82 3.48 13.92
N ASN A 205 9.16 3.18 15.17
CA ASN A 205 8.90 1.86 15.75
C ASN A 205 7.40 1.57 15.90
N ASP A 206 6.62 2.53 16.42
CA ASP A 206 5.18 2.37 16.58
C ASP A 206 4.42 3.62 16.12
N PRO A 207 3.89 3.63 14.90
CA PRO A 207 3.12 4.74 14.36
C PRO A 207 1.82 5.03 15.14
N ASN A 208 1.34 4.08 15.97
CA ASN A 208 0.11 4.29 16.73
C ASN A 208 0.34 5.17 17.98
N THR A 209 1.56 5.20 18.48
CA THR A 209 1.92 5.92 19.73
C THR A 209 2.92 7.04 19.52
N ASP A 210 3.62 7.07 18.39
CA ASP A 210 4.52 8.15 18.02
C ASP A 210 3.73 9.44 17.74
N SER A 211 4.00 10.50 18.51
CA SER A 211 3.22 11.74 18.45
C SER A 211 3.41 12.52 17.15
N GLU A 212 4.61 12.46 16.57
CA GLU A 212 4.90 13.16 15.31
C GLU A 212 4.26 12.42 14.14
N PHE A 213 4.38 11.08 14.10
CA PHE A 213 3.68 10.27 13.11
C PHE A 213 2.17 10.50 13.16
N GLN A 214 1.59 10.50 14.37
CA GLN A 214 0.16 10.73 14.55
C GLN A 214 -0.26 12.14 14.09
N GLN A 215 0.57 13.15 14.29
CA GLN A 215 0.32 14.50 13.78
C GLN A 215 0.31 14.51 12.24
N ASP A 216 1.29 13.87 11.61
CA ASP A 216 1.37 13.77 10.14
C ASP A 216 0.21 12.96 9.58
N TRP A 217 -0.15 11.84 10.23
CA TRP A 217 -1.30 11.04 9.85
C TRP A 217 -2.61 11.83 9.89
N GLN A 218 -2.83 12.66 10.91
CA GLN A 218 -3.98 13.55 10.97
C GLN A 218 -3.89 14.64 9.89
N THR A 219 -2.71 15.20 9.64
CA THR A 219 -2.50 16.20 8.57
C THR A 219 -2.87 15.61 7.22
N LEU A 220 -2.36 14.41 6.86
CA LEU A 220 -2.74 13.70 5.64
C LEU A 220 -4.27 13.57 5.50
N LYS A 221 -4.94 13.16 6.57
CA LYS A 221 -6.39 12.98 6.56
C LYS A 221 -7.16 14.27 6.29
N THR A 222 -6.61 15.42 6.66
CA THR A 222 -7.20 16.73 6.31
C THR A 222 -7.02 17.11 4.84
N LYS A 223 -6.05 16.48 4.17
CA LYS A 223 -5.78 16.73 2.73
C LYS A 223 -6.67 15.90 1.80
N ILE A 224 -7.31 14.84 2.31
CA ILE A 224 -8.26 14.05 1.54
C ILE A 224 -9.42 14.94 1.08
N SER A 225 -9.55 15.09 -0.24
CA SER A 225 -10.45 16.05 -0.86
C SER A 225 -11.88 15.52 -1.05
N ASN A 226 -12.06 14.18 -1.08
CA ASN A 226 -13.37 13.57 -1.20
C ASN A 226 -13.51 12.26 -0.40
N GLN A 227 -14.76 11.79 -0.24
CA GLN A 227 -15.07 10.61 0.60
C GLN A 227 -14.61 9.28 -0.01
N ASN A 228 -14.43 9.21 -1.33
CA ASN A 228 -14.06 7.97 -2.04
C ASN A 228 -12.55 7.72 -1.97
N GLN A 229 -11.77 8.76 -1.74
CA GLN A 229 -10.32 8.62 -1.60
C GLN A 229 -9.97 7.71 -0.44
N LYS A 230 -8.99 6.84 -0.67
CA LYS A 230 -8.49 5.83 0.26
C LYS A 230 -7.01 6.07 0.55
N ILE A 231 -6.53 5.48 1.63
CA ILE A 231 -5.13 5.57 2.04
C ILE A 231 -4.45 4.22 1.80
N MET A 232 -3.28 4.24 1.21
CA MET A 232 -2.33 3.13 1.19
C MET A 232 -1.29 3.39 2.28
N VAL A 233 -1.22 2.54 3.29
CA VAL A 233 -0.15 2.61 4.30
C VAL A 233 1.13 2.11 3.67
N ILE A 234 2.16 2.96 3.62
CA ILE A 234 3.49 2.53 3.20
C ILE A 234 4.19 1.97 4.43
N LEU A 235 4.38 0.67 4.42
CA LEU A 235 5.05 -0.05 5.50
C LEU A 235 6.56 0.14 5.38
N ASP A 236 7.19 0.54 6.48
CA ASP A 236 8.63 0.53 6.62
C ASP A 236 9.14 -0.92 6.63
N SER A 237 9.44 -1.46 5.44
CA SER A 237 9.89 -2.85 5.25
C SER A 237 11.33 -2.96 4.80
N HIS A 238 12.09 -1.88 4.89
CA HIS A 238 13.53 -1.84 4.66
C HIS A 238 14.28 -1.54 5.96
N TYR A 239 15.59 -1.74 5.97
CA TYR A 239 16.42 -1.41 7.11
C TYR A 239 17.74 -0.78 6.69
N ILE A 240 18.05 0.35 7.31
CA ILE A 240 19.32 1.06 7.16
C ILE A 240 19.87 1.29 8.57
N ASN A 241 21.02 0.72 8.90
CA ASN A 241 21.50 0.68 10.29
C ASN A 241 21.64 2.07 10.93
N TRP A 242 22.20 3.03 10.22
CA TRP A 242 22.38 4.38 10.78
C TRP A 242 21.05 5.12 10.99
N ALA A 243 20.02 4.82 10.20
CA ALA A 243 18.70 5.45 10.32
C ALA A 243 17.80 4.71 11.33
N HIS A 244 17.59 3.41 11.17
CA HIS A 244 16.76 2.61 12.07
C HIS A 244 17.43 2.38 13.43
N GLY A 245 18.70 1.93 13.39
CA GLY A 245 19.43 1.58 14.62
C GLY A 245 19.89 2.79 15.41
N ASP A 246 20.65 3.70 14.78
CA ASP A 246 21.31 4.79 15.49
C ASP A 246 20.33 5.93 15.83
N PHE A 247 19.44 6.32 14.92
CA PHE A 247 18.43 7.37 15.15
C PHE A 247 17.10 6.83 15.67
N GLY A 248 16.56 5.80 15.03
CA GLY A 248 15.27 5.22 15.37
C GLY A 248 15.28 4.32 16.60
N ASN A 249 16.48 3.88 17.06
CA ASN A 249 16.66 2.90 18.12
C ASN A 249 15.85 1.61 17.89
N ILE A 250 15.84 1.14 16.63
CA ILE A 250 15.15 -0.05 16.17
C ILE A 250 16.21 -1.05 15.70
N ASP A 251 16.29 -2.21 16.35
CA ASP A 251 17.14 -3.29 15.88
C ASP A 251 16.53 -4.00 14.66
N LEU A 252 17.38 -4.50 13.76
CA LEU A 252 16.95 -5.26 12.58
C LEU A 252 15.95 -6.39 12.91
N THR A 253 16.14 -7.06 14.06
CA THR A 253 15.26 -8.13 14.53
C THR A 253 13.91 -7.65 15.07
N GLN A 254 13.75 -6.34 15.33
CA GLN A 254 12.51 -5.72 15.80
C GLN A 254 11.62 -5.21 14.66
N MET A 255 12.06 -5.33 13.40
CA MET A 255 11.27 -4.93 12.25
C MET A 255 9.96 -5.74 12.10
N ASP A 256 9.83 -6.89 12.77
CA ASP A 256 8.55 -7.60 12.89
C ASP A 256 7.54 -6.85 13.78
N ASP A 257 7.99 -6.18 14.85
CA ASP A 257 7.15 -5.34 15.67
C ASP A 257 6.75 -4.06 14.92
N VAL A 258 7.67 -3.47 14.13
CA VAL A 258 7.34 -2.37 13.22
C VAL A 258 6.21 -2.80 12.27
N ALA A 259 6.34 -3.94 11.60
CA ALA A 259 5.31 -4.45 10.69
C ALA A 259 3.94 -4.65 11.38
N LYS A 260 3.92 -5.23 12.58
CA LYS A 260 2.70 -5.39 13.39
C LYS A 260 2.05 -4.06 13.70
N ASN A 261 2.85 -3.05 14.06
CA ASN A 261 2.37 -1.74 14.46
C ASN A 261 1.78 -0.96 13.27
N TYR A 262 2.42 -1.00 12.09
CA TYR A 262 1.86 -0.41 10.86
C TYR A 262 0.58 -1.14 10.43
N TYR A 263 0.53 -2.46 10.56
CA TYR A 263 -0.70 -3.20 10.29
C TYR A 263 -1.81 -2.87 11.29
N GLN A 264 -1.48 -2.65 12.57
CA GLN A 264 -2.45 -2.18 13.56
C GLN A 264 -2.99 -0.78 13.22
N LEU A 265 -2.13 0.15 12.76
CA LEU A 265 -2.56 1.45 12.24
C LEU A 265 -3.59 1.27 11.10
N ALA A 266 -3.27 0.40 10.14
CA ALA A 266 -4.15 0.12 9.00
C ALA A 266 -5.51 -0.42 9.46
N LYS A 267 -5.54 -1.35 10.41
CA LYS A 267 -6.80 -1.90 10.97
C LYS A 267 -7.67 -0.87 11.68
N ASN A 268 -7.04 0.13 12.30
CA ASN A 268 -7.73 1.14 13.08
C ASN A 268 -8.36 2.26 12.23
N ASP A 269 -7.99 2.39 10.95
CA ASP A 269 -8.51 3.45 10.08
C ASP A 269 -9.22 2.88 8.85
N LYS A 270 -10.55 3.02 8.80
CA LYS A 270 -11.40 2.53 7.71
C LYS A 270 -11.16 3.21 6.35
N LYS A 271 -10.36 4.26 6.30
CA LYS A 271 -9.89 4.87 5.04
C LYS A 271 -8.78 4.06 4.40
N VAL A 272 -8.08 3.23 5.16
CA VAL A 272 -6.98 2.41 4.63
C VAL A 272 -7.53 1.29 3.76
N ILE A 273 -7.01 1.17 2.53
CA ILE A 273 -7.38 0.13 1.58
C ILE A 273 -6.29 -0.95 1.42
N GLY A 274 -5.07 -0.66 1.84
CA GLY A 274 -3.95 -1.59 1.69
C GLY A 274 -2.73 -1.20 2.49
N VAL A 275 -1.79 -2.13 2.51
CA VAL A 275 -0.45 -1.98 3.10
C VAL A 275 0.58 -2.36 2.03
N LEU A 276 1.50 -1.46 1.72
CA LEU A 276 2.52 -1.63 0.70
C LEU A 276 3.90 -1.47 1.32
N GLY A 277 4.70 -2.52 1.33
CA GLY A 277 6.05 -2.50 1.90
C GLY A 277 7.04 -1.78 0.99
N TYR A 278 7.79 -0.88 1.50
CA TYR A 278 8.90 -0.22 0.83
C TYR A 278 10.20 -0.79 1.34
N PHE A 279 10.92 -1.53 0.62
CA PHE A 279 10.94 -2.22 -0.67
C PHE A 279 11.29 -3.71 -0.50
N TRP A 280 11.28 -4.55 -1.59
CA TRP A 280 11.57 -5.98 -1.46
C TRP A 280 13.05 -6.37 -1.58
N PRO A 281 13.81 -6.09 -2.71
CA PRO A 281 15.21 -6.51 -2.85
C PRO A 281 16.15 -5.67 -1.97
N ASN A 282 17.38 -6.14 -1.76
CA ASN A 282 18.39 -5.39 -1.01
C ASN A 282 19.08 -4.34 -1.89
N GLY A 283 19.80 -3.41 -1.24
CA GLY A 283 20.72 -2.46 -1.88
C GLY A 283 20.06 -1.36 -2.70
N PHE A 284 18.74 -1.24 -2.66
CA PHE A 284 18.01 -0.12 -3.25
C PHE A 284 18.19 1.13 -2.36
N ASP A 285 18.09 2.34 -2.90
CA ASP A 285 18.41 3.63 -2.28
C ASP A 285 19.90 3.79 -1.95
N ILE A 286 20.45 2.93 -1.09
CA ILE A 286 21.85 2.91 -0.71
C ILE A 286 22.37 1.45 -0.65
N PRO A 287 23.66 1.22 -0.92
CA PRO A 287 24.20 -0.14 -1.04
C PRO A 287 24.05 -1.03 0.21
N GLU A 288 24.02 -0.43 1.40
CA GLU A 288 23.88 -1.13 2.68
C GLU A 288 22.44 -1.36 3.13
N SER A 289 21.44 -0.90 2.39
CA SER A 289 20.04 -1.10 2.74
C SER A 289 19.64 -2.58 2.61
N ILE A 290 18.85 -3.03 3.57
CA ILE A 290 18.27 -4.38 3.60
C ILE A 290 16.78 -4.24 3.28
N GLY A 291 16.34 -4.79 2.15
CA GLY A 291 14.92 -4.86 1.81
C GLY A 291 14.21 -6.03 2.50
N GLY A 292 12.90 -6.14 2.30
CA GLY A 292 12.09 -7.21 2.87
C GLY A 292 12.64 -8.62 2.62
N ARG A 293 13.27 -8.83 1.46
CA ARG A 293 13.93 -10.07 1.04
C ARG A 293 15.08 -10.45 1.97
N GLY A 294 15.90 -9.49 2.40
CA GLY A 294 17.05 -9.68 3.27
C GLY A 294 16.74 -9.70 4.76
N MET A 295 15.52 -9.44 5.16
CA MET A 295 15.13 -9.38 6.57
C MET A 295 15.31 -10.71 7.31
N PRO A 296 15.53 -10.70 8.63
CA PRO A 296 15.53 -11.90 9.46
C PRO A 296 14.25 -12.70 9.33
N GLN A 297 14.34 -14.02 9.61
CA GLN A 297 13.23 -14.93 9.40
C GLN A 297 11.96 -14.57 10.19
N ASN A 298 12.10 -14.06 11.43
CA ASN A 298 10.93 -13.59 12.22
C ASN A 298 10.20 -12.45 11.53
N VAL A 299 10.92 -11.52 10.90
CA VAL A 299 10.35 -10.38 10.18
C VAL A 299 9.63 -10.86 8.91
N LYS A 300 10.27 -11.71 8.12
CA LYS A 300 9.63 -12.32 6.91
C LYS A 300 8.37 -13.10 7.26
N MET A 301 8.40 -13.88 8.34
CA MET A 301 7.21 -14.60 8.82
C MET A 301 6.07 -13.65 9.21
N GLU A 302 6.39 -12.49 9.74
CA GLU A 302 5.37 -11.49 10.08
C GLU A 302 4.79 -10.83 8.83
N TYR A 303 5.60 -10.51 7.81
CA TYR A 303 5.09 -10.05 6.51
C TYR A 303 4.15 -11.10 5.88
N GLU A 304 4.55 -12.36 5.88
CA GLU A 304 3.71 -13.46 5.39
C GLU A 304 2.39 -13.58 6.17
N ARG A 305 2.45 -13.48 7.50
CA ARG A 305 1.26 -13.56 8.35
C ARG A 305 0.28 -12.43 8.03
N ILE A 306 0.77 -11.18 7.99
CA ILE A 306 -0.04 -10.00 7.67
C ILE A 306 -0.63 -10.14 6.26
N GLY A 307 0.22 -10.47 5.30
CA GLY A 307 -0.19 -10.62 3.92
C GLY A 307 -1.29 -11.67 3.73
N ARG A 308 -1.15 -12.85 4.31
CA ARG A 308 -2.17 -13.91 4.26
C ARG A 308 -3.46 -13.52 4.97
N GLU A 309 -3.37 -12.79 6.07
CA GLU A 309 -4.56 -12.29 6.77
C GLU A 309 -5.34 -11.29 5.92
N ILE A 310 -4.66 -10.42 5.15
CA ILE A 310 -5.30 -9.45 4.25
C ILE A 310 -5.80 -10.14 2.98
N THR A 311 -4.94 -10.89 2.30
CA THR A 311 -5.21 -11.43 0.96
C THR A 311 -6.05 -12.71 0.98
N LYS A 312 -6.20 -13.34 2.14
CA LYS A 312 -6.90 -14.64 2.35
C LYS A 312 -6.22 -15.80 1.57
N LYS A 313 -4.91 -15.70 1.28
CA LYS A 313 -4.10 -16.75 0.62
C LYS A 313 -3.58 -17.81 1.60
#